data_0f07de370b008fa6ff4e7fd5a3af70ab
#
_entry.id   0f07de370b008fa6ff4e7fd5a3af70ab
#
_cell.length_a   1.000
_cell.length_b   1.000
_cell.length_c   1.000
_cell.angle_alpha   90.00
_cell.angle_beta   90.00
_cell.angle_gamma   90.00
#
_symmetry.space_group_name_H-M   'P 1'
#
loop_
_entity.id
_entity.type
_entity.pdbx_description
1 polymer ?
#
loop_
_entity_poly.entity_id
_entity_poly.type
_entity_poly.pdbx_seq_one_letter_code
_entity_poly.pdbx_strand_id
1 'polypeptide(L)'
;GAYADLMGLYAVEDENGNILYDEEGNVVEDYWYTGSNYGNYSEVLSGGIDAYDFNLSFNVFDAVYLGATFTLYTVDRQLESNYSEVFDGGNYTLENFYRTTGKGFDLKLGAILRPFSEYSFRVGVSATTPTRYTLRDYNSAIISSHFSNGNNWELDTYSKDAFGGDCYTD
;
A
#
# COMPACT_ATOMS: atom_id res chain seq x y z
N GLY A 1 22.21 10.14 -11.00
CA GLY A 1 21.38 9.23 -11.75
C GLY A 1 19.99 9.78 -12.07
N ALA A 2 19.08 8.96 -12.58
CA ALA A 2 17.74 9.36 -13.05
C ALA A 2 16.91 10.20 -12.06
N TYR A 3 17.10 10.03 -10.76
CA TYR A 3 16.46 10.89 -9.76
C TYR A 3 16.99 12.31 -9.74
N ALA A 4 18.29 12.47 -9.93
CA ALA A 4 18.92 13.78 -10.00
C ALA A 4 18.38 14.57 -11.19
N ASP A 5 18.26 13.90 -12.34
CA ASP A 5 17.73 14.53 -13.55
C ASP A 5 16.23 14.87 -13.41
N LEU A 6 15.45 14.00 -12.75
CA LEU A 6 14.03 14.22 -12.45
C LEU A 6 13.80 15.38 -11.47
N MET A 7 14.72 15.57 -10.52
CA MET A 7 14.68 16.67 -9.53
C MET A 7 15.32 17.96 -10.06
N GLY A 8 15.77 17.96 -11.30
CA GLY A 8 16.35 19.14 -11.93
C GLY A 8 17.74 19.50 -11.38
N LEU A 9 18.52 18.51 -10.94
CA LEU A 9 19.93 18.70 -10.61
C LEU A 9 20.72 19.05 -11.87
N TYR A 10 21.57 20.05 -11.78
CA TYR A 10 22.52 20.43 -12.84
C TYR A 10 23.88 20.67 -12.23
N ALA A 11 24.91 20.39 -13.04
CA ALA A 11 26.28 20.76 -12.67
C ALA A 11 26.46 22.27 -12.75
N VAL A 12 27.00 22.87 -11.71
CA VAL A 12 27.30 24.29 -11.68
C VAL A 12 28.54 24.54 -12.53
N GLU A 13 28.46 25.54 -13.42
CA GLU A 13 29.55 25.95 -14.27
C GLU A 13 30.13 27.30 -13.83
N ASP A 14 31.41 27.50 -14.05
CA ASP A 14 32.07 28.80 -13.86
C ASP A 14 31.74 29.80 -14.99
N GLU A 15 32.21 31.02 -14.89
CA GLU A 15 32.01 32.09 -15.90
C GLU A 15 32.54 31.72 -17.29
N ASN A 16 33.35 30.68 -17.41
CA ASN A 16 33.94 30.19 -18.65
C ASN A 16 33.26 28.91 -19.19
N GLY A 17 32.23 28.42 -18.50
CA GLY A 17 31.50 27.21 -18.87
C GLY A 17 32.20 25.91 -18.44
N ASN A 18 33.11 25.95 -17.46
CA ASN A 18 33.70 24.73 -16.90
C ASN A 18 32.94 24.29 -15.68
N ILE A 19 32.73 22.98 -15.55
CA ILE A 19 32.08 22.37 -14.38
C ILE A 19 32.93 22.62 -13.13
N LEU A 20 32.25 23.08 -12.05
CA LEU A 20 32.88 23.28 -10.75
C LEU A 20 32.97 21.97 -10.00
N TYR A 21 34.10 21.79 -9.30
CA TYR A 21 34.33 20.64 -8.41
C TYR A 21 34.58 21.15 -6.99
N ASP A 22 34.13 20.39 -6.01
CA ASP A 22 34.42 20.66 -4.61
C ASP A 22 35.86 20.27 -4.23
N GLU A 23 36.28 20.54 -2.98
CA GLU A 23 37.62 20.21 -2.49
C GLU A 23 37.88 18.69 -2.47
N GLU A 24 36.87 17.86 -2.55
CA GLU A 24 36.92 16.40 -2.57
C GLU A 24 36.92 15.85 -4.01
N GLY A 25 36.71 16.69 -5.00
CA GLY A 25 36.74 16.34 -6.44
C GLY A 25 35.39 15.89 -6.97
N ASN A 26 34.29 16.11 -6.24
CA ASN A 26 32.95 15.85 -6.74
C ASN A 26 32.41 17.05 -7.51
N VAL A 27 31.54 16.79 -8.48
CA VAL A 27 30.86 17.87 -9.23
C VAL A 27 29.96 18.65 -8.27
N VAL A 28 30.08 19.96 -8.27
CA VAL A 28 29.15 20.82 -7.54
C VAL A 28 27.86 20.86 -8.32
N GLU A 29 26.78 20.39 -7.68
CA GLU A 29 25.44 20.33 -8.27
C GLU A 29 24.51 21.31 -7.57
N ASP A 30 23.61 21.91 -8.32
CA ASP A 30 22.54 22.77 -7.81
C ASP A 30 21.20 22.35 -8.43
N TYR A 31 20.11 22.84 -7.88
CA TYR A 31 18.76 22.48 -8.30
C TYR A 31 18.16 23.60 -9.15
N TRP A 32 17.51 23.22 -10.25
CA TRP A 32 16.66 24.13 -11.02
C TRP A 32 15.41 24.57 -10.24
N TYR A 33 15.11 23.86 -9.18
CA TYR A 33 13.94 24.04 -8.38
C TYR A 33 14.09 25.24 -7.44
N THR A 34 13.31 26.27 -7.70
CA THR A 34 13.32 27.51 -6.91
C THR A 34 12.17 27.61 -5.91
N GLY A 35 11.35 26.60 -5.80
CA GLY A 35 10.20 26.54 -4.91
C GLY A 35 8.92 26.14 -5.64
N SER A 36 7.96 25.60 -4.89
CA SER A 36 6.67 25.20 -5.44
C SER A 36 5.72 26.38 -5.52
N ASN A 37 5.15 26.62 -6.69
CA ASN A 37 4.09 27.61 -6.88
C ASN A 37 2.71 27.02 -6.58
N TYR A 38 2.54 25.74 -6.87
CA TYR A 38 1.28 25.02 -6.66
C TYR A 38 1.54 23.53 -6.56
N GLY A 39 0.98 22.91 -5.52
CA GLY A 39 0.97 21.46 -5.33
C GLY A 39 -0.45 20.93 -5.23
N ASN A 40 -0.70 19.79 -5.81
CA ASN A 40 -1.98 19.08 -5.73
C ASN A 40 -1.75 17.62 -5.36
N TYR A 41 -2.54 17.12 -4.43
CA TYR A 41 -2.57 15.71 -4.03
C TYR A 41 -3.99 15.17 -4.08
N SER A 42 -4.15 14.02 -4.69
CA SER A 42 -5.41 13.28 -4.70
C SER A 42 -5.14 11.82 -4.37
N GLU A 43 -6.06 11.21 -3.64
CA GLU A 43 -5.99 9.81 -3.25
C GLU A 43 -7.36 9.17 -3.38
N VAL A 44 -7.40 7.98 -3.96
CA VAL A 44 -8.60 7.15 -4.07
C VAL A 44 -8.30 5.79 -3.48
N LEU A 45 -9.04 5.44 -2.43
CA LEU A 45 -9.01 4.13 -1.80
C LEU A 45 -10.28 3.37 -2.17
N SER A 46 -10.14 2.17 -2.70
CA SER A 46 -11.26 1.31 -3.10
C SER A 46 -11.05 -0.14 -2.66
N GLY A 47 -12.14 -0.93 -2.70
CA GLY A 47 -12.14 -2.33 -2.29
C GLY A 47 -12.35 -2.53 -0.79
N GLY A 48 -12.05 -3.74 -0.31
CA GLY A 48 -12.30 -4.13 1.08
C GLY A 48 -11.94 -5.57 1.39
N ILE A 49 -12.52 -6.05 2.46
CA ILE A 49 -12.43 -7.45 2.91
C ILE A 49 -13.84 -8.00 2.97
N ASP A 50 -14.11 -9.04 2.19
CA ASP A 50 -15.35 -9.80 2.26
C ASP A 50 -15.16 -11.03 3.15
N ALA A 51 -16.15 -11.32 3.99
CA ALA A 51 -16.16 -12.47 4.86
C ALA A 51 -17.39 -13.37 4.55
N TYR A 52 -17.14 -14.64 4.35
CA TYR A 52 -18.17 -15.66 4.08
C TYR A 52 -18.21 -16.63 5.25
N ASP A 53 -19.29 -16.56 6.04
CA ASP A 53 -19.47 -17.39 7.24
C ASP A 53 -20.33 -18.62 6.94
N PHE A 54 -19.76 -19.79 7.21
CA PHE A 54 -20.46 -21.07 7.19
C PHE A 54 -20.70 -21.54 8.61
N ASN A 55 -21.97 -21.54 9.02
CA ASN A 55 -22.37 -21.85 10.39
C ASN A 55 -23.04 -23.21 10.46
N LEU A 56 -22.65 -24.02 11.45
CA LEU A 56 -23.26 -25.27 11.78
C LEU A 56 -23.55 -25.29 13.28
N SER A 57 -24.76 -25.68 13.65
CA SER A 57 -25.15 -25.79 15.05
C SER A 57 -25.96 -27.04 15.33
N PHE A 58 -25.77 -27.60 16.52
CA PHE A 58 -26.46 -28.78 17.02
C PHE A 58 -27.05 -28.50 18.40
N ASN A 59 -28.27 -28.95 18.59
CA ASN A 59 -28.93 -29.00 19.90
C ASN A 59 -29.07 -30.45 20.32
N VAL A 60 -28.49 -30.80 21.47
CA VAL A 60 -28.54 -32.15 22.02
C VAL A 60 -29.39 -32.14 23.29
N PHE A 61 -30.59 -32.71 23.20
CA PHE A 61 -31.54 -32.86 24.29
C PHE A 61 -31.91 -31.59 25.05
N ASP A 62 -31.87 -30.44 24.39
CA ASP A 62 -32.09 -29.11 24.99
C ASP A 62 -31.16 -28.77 26.18
N ALA A 63 -30.14 -29.58 26.39
CA ALA A 63 -29.17 -29.45 27.46
C ALA A 63 -27.83 -28.94 26.97
N VAL A 64 -27.43 -29.30 25.75
CA VAL A 64 -26.13 -28.95 25.16
C VAL A 64 -26.35 -28.37 23.78
N TYR A 65 -25.85 -27.18 23.55
CA TYR A 65 -25.85 -26.52 22.26
C TYR A 65 -24.40 -26.37 21.79
N LEU A 66 -24.10 -26.89 20.62
CA LEU A 66 -22.78 -26.81 20.00
C LEU A 66 -22.87 -25.99 18.73
N GLY A 67 -21.88 -25.13 18.51
CA GLY A 67 -21.79 -24.33 17.30
C GLY A 67 -20.37 -24.28 16.76
N ALA A 68 -20.27 -24.30 15.44
CA ALA A 68 -19.04 -24.09 14.71
C ALA A 68 -19.28 -23.10 13.57
N THR A 69 -18.37 -22.14 13.41
CA THR A 69 -18.37 -21.21 12.29
C THR A 69 -17.02 -21.29 11.59
N PHE A 70 -17.04 -21.55 10.30
CA PHE A 70 -15.87 -21.45 9.44
C PHE A 70 -16.02 -20.20 8.58
N THR A 71 -15.06 -19.28 8.68
CA THR A 71 -15.06 -18.03 7.92
C THR A 71 -13.98 -18.07 6.85
N LEU A 72 -14.37 -17.75 5.62
CA LEU A 72 -13.45 -17.47 4.51
C LEU A 72 -13.42 -15.97 4.25
N TYR A 73 -12.22 -15.43 4.11
CA TYR A 73 -12.00 -14.02 3.76
C TYR A 73 -11.43 -13.90 2.36
N THR A 74 -11.90 -12.90 1.63
CA THR A 74 -11.24 -12.42 0.41
C THR A 74 -10.88 -10.96 0.61
N VAL A 75 -9.64 -10.62 0.25
CA VAL A 75 -9.10 -9.26 0.34
C VAL A 75 -8.84 -8.76 -1.06
N ASP A 76 -9.40 -7.61 -1.41
CA ASP A 76 -9.05 -6.85 -2.61
C ASP A 76 -9.15 -5.36 -2.27
N ARG A 77 -8.01 -4.72 -2.06
CA ARG A 77 -7.89 -3.32 -1.71
C ARG A 77 -6.95 -2.64 -2.69
N GLN A 78 -7.35 -1.49 -3.18
CA GLN A 78 -6.61 -0.70 -4.14
C GLN A 78 -6.50 0.74 -3.66
N LEU A 79 -5.29 1.29 -3.73
CA LEU A 79 -4.98 2.67 -3.44
C LEU A 79 -4.34 3.28 -4.69
N GLU A 80 -4.92 4.36 -5.16
CA GLU A 80 -4.36 5.19 -6.22
C GLU A 80 -4.08 6.57 -5.65
N SER A 81 -2.88 7.09 -5.83
CA SER A 81 -2.54 8.44 -5.45
C SER A 81 -1.84 9.18 -6.59
N ASN A 82 -2.18 10.43 -6.73
CA ASN A 82 -1.57 11.33 -7.68
C ASN A 82 -1.09 12.58 -6.94
N TYR A 83 0.19 12.86 -7.07
CA TYR A 83 0.81 14.10 -6.60
C TYR A 83 1.36 14.87 -7.78
N SER A 84 1.04 16.14 -7.89
CA SER A 84 1.58 17.02 -8.92
C SER A 84 2.06 18.33 -8.32
N GLU A 85 3.13 18.85 -8.87
CA GLU A 85 3.72 20.10 -8.43
C GLU A 85 4.13 20.94 -9.63
N VAL A 86 3.86 22.24 -9.55
CA VAL A 86 4.21 23.24 -10.56
C VAL A 86 5.11 24.28 -9.90
N PHE A 87 6.21 24.60 -10.55
CA PHE A 87 7.20 25.57 -10.11
C PHE A 87 7.70 26.41 -11.29
N ASP A 88 8.54 27.44 -11.00
CA ASP A 88 9.08 28.34 -12.01
C ASP A 88 10.07 27.63 -12.91
N GLY A 89 9.91 26.85 -13.70
CA GLY A 89 10.85 26.12 -14.55
C GLY A 89 10.31 24.78 -15.01
N GLY A 90 9.12 24.41 -14.50
CA GLY A 90 8.54 23.15 -14.92
C GLY A 90 7.44 22.60 -14.03
N ASN A 91 7.20 21.34 -14.19
CA ASN A 91 6.29 20.59 -13.34
C ASN A 91 6.74 19.13 -13.25
N TYR A 92 6.28 18.46 -12.21
CA TYR A 92 6.34 17.01 -12.13
C TYR A 92 5.06 16.42 -11.59
N THR A 93 4.82 15.15 -11.94
CA THR A 93 3.69 14.37 -11.46
C THR A 93 4.20 13.01 -11.01
N LEU A 94 3.75 12.58 -9.85
CA LEU A 94 4.00 11.26 -9.28
C LEU A 94 2.67 10.52 -9.13
N GLU A 95 2.50 9.44 -9.85
CA GLU A 95 1.35 8.55 -9.77
C GLU A 95 1.76 7.26 -9.06
N ASN A 96 1.06 6.90 -8.00
CA ASN A 96 1.28 5.64 -7.30
C ASN A 96 0.03 4.78 -7.37
N PHE A 97 0.25 3.51 -7.60
CA PHE A 97 -0.75 2.47 -7.54
C PHE A 97 -0.29 1.39 -6.57
N TYR A 98 -1.15 1.06 -5.63
CA TYR A 98 -0.93 0.00 -4.66
C TYR A 98 -2.16 -0.89 -4.57
N ARG A 99 -1.99 -2.21 -4.72
CA ARG A 99 -3.07 -3.18 -4.62
C ARG A 99 -2.66 -4.35 -3.75
N THR A 100 -3.47 -4.62 -2.73
CA THR A 100 -3.36 -5.80 -1.88
C THR A 100 -4.48 -6.76 -2.22
N THR A 101 -4.13 -7.98 -2.57
CA THR A 101 -5.09 -9.08 -2.79
C THR A 101 -4.76 -10.25 -1.88
N GLY A 102 -5.77 -11.02 -1.51
CA GLY A 102 -5.49 -12.20 -0.72
C GLY A 102 -6.71 -12.97 -0.27
N LYS A 103 -6.42 -13.99 0.53
CA LYS A 103 -7.43 -14.87 1.12
C LYS A 103 -7.06 -15.16 2.56
N GLY A 104 -8.07 -15.40 3.39
CA GLY A 104 -7.88 -15.78 4.77
C GLY A 104 -8.95 -16.75 5.23
N PHE A 105 -8.71 -17.36 6.38
CA PHE A 105 -9.72 -18.20 7.03
C PHE A 105 -9.53 -18.22 8.55
N ASP A 106 -10.61 -18.47 9.25
CA ASP A 106 -10.62 -18.80 10.67
C ASP A 106 -11.70 -19.82 11.00
N LEU A 107 -11.61 -20.36 12.21
CA LEU A 107 -12.59 -21.28 12.78
C LEU A 107 -12.99 -20.81 14.18
N LYS A 108 -14.28 -20.73 14.43
CA LYS A 108 -14.87 -20.40 15.73
C LYS A 108 -15.68 -21.59 16.21
N LEU A 109 -15.49 -21.98 17.46
CA LEU A 109 -16.23 -23.05 18.12
C LEU A 109 -16.90 -22.50 19.36
N GLY A 110 -18.13 -22.93 19.62
CA GLY A 110 -18.88 -22.54 20.79
C GLY A 110 -19.68 -23.68 21.38
N ALA A 111 -19.84 -23.69 22.68
CA ALA A 111 -20.70 -24.60 23.40
C ALA A 111 -21.49 -23.84 24.47
N ILE A 112 -22.77 -24.18 24.60
CA ILE A 112 -23.65 -23.70 25.68
C ILE A 112 -24.23 -24.91 26.40
N LEU A 113 -24.09 -24.91 27.71
CA LEU A 113 -24.65 -25.93 28.59
C LEU A 113 -25.82 -25.33 29.35
N ARG A 114 -26.92 -26.08 29.42
CA ARG A 114 -28.06 -25.81 30.25
C ARG A 114 -28.21 -26.99 31.26
N PRO A 115 -27.50 -26.89 32.42
CA PRO A 115 -27.37 -28.02 33.36
C PRO A 115 -28.68 -28.34 34.06
N PHE A 116 -29.61 -27.39 34.13
CA PHE A 116 -30.89 -27.57 34.85
C PHE A 116 -32.06 -27.18 33.95
N SER A 117 -32.97 -28.10 33.69
CA SER A 117 -34.16 -27.85 32.87
C SER A 117 -35.16 -26.90 33.51
N GLU A 118 -35.20 -26.89 34.86
CA GLU A 118 -36.13 -26.09 35.66
C GLU A 118 -35.69 -24.61 35.82
N TYR A 119 -34.42 -24.31 35.61
CA TYR A 119 -33.86 -22.97 35.77
C TYR A 119 -33.33 -22.39 34.43
N SER A 120 -33.48 -21.10 34.28
CA SER A 120 -32.95 -20.37 33.09
C SER A 120 -31.44 -20.21 33.06
N PHE A 121 -30.67 -20.94 33.88
CA PHE A 121 -29.24 -20.87 33.98
C PHE A 121 -28.57 -21.56 32.79
N ARG A 122 -27.65 -20.83 32.15
CA ARG A 122 -26.86 -21.32 31.01
C ARG A 122 -25.40 -20.90 31.19
N VAL A 123 -24.50 -21.77 30.80
CA VAL A 123 -23.05 -21.48 30.76
C VAL A 123 -22.56 -21.68 29.34
N GLY A 124 -21.89 -20.68 28.81
CA GLY A 124 -21.31 -20.71 27.45
C GLY A 124 -19.80 -20.56 27.47
N VAL A 125 -19.16 -21.24 26.55
CA VAL A 125 -17.72 -21.09 26.24
C VAL A 125 -17.58 -21.02 24.74
N SER A 126 -16.63 -20.18 24.29
CA SER A 126 -16.26 -20.07 22.89
C SER A 126 -14.75 -19.95 22.73
N ALA A 127 -14.24 -20.47 21.63
CA ALA A 127 -12.87 -20.36 21.21
C ALA A 127 -12.80 -19.98 19.72
N THR A 128 -11.86 -19.13 19.39
CA THR A 128 -11.61 -18.69 18.01
C THR A 128 -10.15 -18.91 17.67
N THR A 129 -9.87 -19.50 16.53
CA THR A 129 -8.48 -19.56 16.03
C THR A 129 -8.03 -18.17 15.55
N PRO A 130 -6.73 -17.89 15.57
CA PRO A 130 -6.20 -16.73 14.85
C PRO A 130 -6.58 -16.82 13.36
N THR A 131 -6.97 -15.68 12.78
CA THR A 131 -7.22 -15.59 11.34
C THR A 131 -5.88 -15.67 10.59
N ARG A 132 -5.80 -16.56 9.63
CA ARG A 132 -4.63 -16.72 8.78
C ARG A 132 -4.90 -16.10 7.42
N TYR A 133 -4.08 -15.12 7.02
CA TYR A 133 -4.14 -14.48 5.72
C TYR A 133 -2.92 -14.87 4.89
N THR A 134 -3.14 -15.05 3.59
CA THR A 134 -2.10 -15.05 2.57
C THR A 134 -2.38 -13.85 1.68
N LEU A 135 -1.52 -12.84 1.77
CA LEU A 135 -1.66 -11.57 1.07
C LEU A 135 -0.58 -11.44 0.00
N ARG A 136 -0.90 -10.72 -1.05
CA ARG A 136 0.01 -10.31 -2.10
C ARG A 136 -0.17 -8.84 -2.36
N ASP A 137 0.94 -8.12 -2.32
CA ASP A 137 0.98 -6.71 -2.61
C ASP A 137 1.60 -6.49 -3.99
N TYR A 138 0.96 -5.63 -4.74
CA TYR A 138 1.46 -5.09 -6.00
C TYR A 138 1.54 -3.59 -5.88
N ASN A 139 2.67 -3.02 -6.25
CA ASN A 139 2.83 -1.58 -6.32
C ASN A 139 3.48 -1.17 -7.63
N SER A 140 3.14 0.02 -8.09
CA SER A 140 3.80 0.69 -9.19
C SER A 140 3.84 2.18 -8.92
N ALA A 141 4.84 2.86 -9.43
CA ALA A 141 4.93 4.30 -9.40
C ALA A 141 5.40 4.79 -10.76
N ILE A 142 4.77 5.86 -11.23
CA ILE A 142 5.14 6.57 -12.44
C ILE A 142 5.49 7.99 -12.02
N ILE A 143 6.68 8.43 -12.36
CA ILE A 143 7.06 9.82 -12.19
C ILE A 143 7.35 10.42 -13.56
N SER A 144 6.74 11.55 -13.85
CA SER A 144 6.95 12.31 -15.08
C SER A 144 7.32 13.75 -14.74
N SER A 145 8.24 14.34 -15.46
CA SER A 145 8.64 15.71 -15.30
C SER A 145 8.81 16.41 -16.64
N HIS A 146 8.48 17.71 -16.66
CA HIS A 146 8.62 18.58 -17.81
C HIS A 146 9.32 19.85 -17.37
N PHE A 147 10.48 20.12 -17.94
CA PHE A 147 11.26 21.31 -17.65
C PHE A 147 11.28 22.27 -18.84
N SER A 148 11.29 23.56 -18.57
CA SER A 148 11.30 24.61 -19.59
C SER A 148 12.59 24.64 -20.43
N ASN A 149 13.66 24.01 -19.96
CA ASN A 149 14.92 23.82 -20.70
C ASN A 149 14.85 22.69 -21.75
N GLY A 150 13.70 22.01 -21.92
CA GLY A 150 13.49 20.92 -22.85
C GLY A 150 13.86 19.54 -22.33
N ASN A 151 14.30 19.42 -21.09
CA ASN A 151 14.52 18.13 -20.44
C ASN A 151 13.18 17.59 -19.94
N ASN A 152 12.65 16.59 -20.61
CA ASN A 152 11.43 15.93 -20.23
C ASN A 152 11.75 14.48 -19.91
N TRP A 153 11.29 14.01 -18.76
CA TRP A 153 11.56 12.67 -18.27
C TRP A 153 10.27 11.99 -17.85
N GLU A 154 10.19 10.73 -18.19
CA GLU A 154 9.16 9.81 -17.69
C GLU A 154 9.85 8.54 -17.24
N LEU A 155 9.59 8.12 -16.02
CA LEU A 155 10.13 6.91 -15.43
C LEU A 155 8.99 6.08 -14.85
N ASP A 156 8.77 4.92 -15.43
CA ASP A 156 7.87 3.91 -14.93
C ASP A 156 8.59 2.95 -14.00
N THR A 157 8.11 2.81 -12.78
CA THR A 157 8.61 1.83 -11.83
C THR A 157 7.52 0.82 -11.50
N TYR A 158 7.73 -0.40 -11.90
CA TYR A 158 6.87 -1.52 -11.52
C TYR A 158 7.51 -2.29 -10.36
N SER A 159 6.74 -3.16 -9.72
CA SER A 159 7.15 -3.98 -8.59
C SER A 159 8.42 -4.82 -8.79
N LYS A 160 9.02 -4.78 -9.97
CA LYS A 160 10.22 -5.55 -10.29
C LYS A 160 11.50 -4.77 -10.56
N ASP A 161 11.49 -3.50 -10.94
CA ASP A 161 12.63 -2.99 -11.69
C ASP A 161 13.38 -1.78 -11.17
N ALA A 162 12.76 -0.78 -10.59
CA ALA A 162 13.49 0.46 -10.35
C ALA A 162 14.44 0.40 -9.15
N PHE A 163 14.22 -0.51 -8.23
CA PHE A 163 15.04 -0.66 -7.01
C PHE A 163 15.62 -2.05 -6.81
N GLY A 164 15.56 -2.92 -7.83
CA GLY A 164 16.21 -4.22 -7.83
C GLY A 164 15.59 -5.27 -6.91
N GLY A 165 14.32 -5.14 -6.56
CA GLY A 165 13.61 -6.08 -5.70
C GLY A 165 12.19 -6.38 -6.17
N ASP A 166 11.74 -7.62 -5.96
CA ASP A 166 10.32 -7.96 -6.08
C ASP A 166 9.57 -7.31 -4.92
N CYS A 167 8.60 -6.44 -5.22
CA CYS A 167 7.74 -5.81 -4.21
C CYS A 167 6.53 -6.67 -3.85
N TYR A 168 6.60 -7.98 -4.04
CA TYR A 168 5.60 -8.91 -3.54
C TYR A 168 5.98 -9.33 -2.12
N THR A 169 5.09 -9.06 -1.18
CA THR A 169 5.15 -9.62 0.17
C THR A 169 4.09 -10.70 0.27
N ASP A 170 4.52 -11.94 0.52
CA ASP A 170 3.62 -13.07 0.83
C ASP A 170 3.33 -13.12 2.33
#